data_53057365be17610d620c2191715d9b5e
#
_entry.id   53057365be17610d620c2191715d9b5e
#
_cell.length_a   1.000
_cell.length_b   1.000
_cell.length_c   1.000
_cell.angle_alpha   90.00
_cell.angle_beta   90.00
_cell.angle_gamma   90.00
#
_symmetry.space_group_name_H-M   'P 1'
#
loop_
_entity.id
_entity.type
_entity.pdbx_description
1 polymer ?
#
loop_
_entity_poly.entity_id
_entity_poly.type
_entity_poly.pdbx_seq_one_letter_code
_entity_poly.pdbx_strand_id
1 'polypeptide(L)'
;MRGGLGNILKQAQTMQENLKRAREELAALEITGSAGGGMARVTMTGRHNVKRVELDPSLLKDDKEVLEDLVAAAMNDAVRKIEQATQEKMAGIT
;
A
#
# COMPACT_ATOMS: atom_id res chain seq x y z
N MET A 1 39.13 -18.20 4.79
CA MET A 1 37.94 -18.84 5.37
C MET A 1 37.22 -17.98 6.38
N ARG A 2 37.95 -17.37 7.32
CA ARG A 2 37.31 -16.49 8.31
C ARG A 2 36.61 -15.29 7.67
N GLY A 3 37.17 -14.71 6.61
CA GLY A 3 36.60 -13.58 5.91
C GLY A 3 35.29 -13.89 5.21
N GLY A 4 35.13 -15.13 4.69
CA GLY A 4 33.91 -15.55 4.02
C GLY A 4 32.73 -15.66 4.97
N LEU A 5 32.95 -16.19 6.18
CA LEU A 5 31.90 -16.35 7.18
C LEU A 5 31.46 -14.98 7.70
N GLY A 6 32.40 -14.10 7.99
CA GLY A 6 32.10 -12.74 8.43
C GLY A 6 31.34 -11.95 7.38
N ASN A 7 31.68 -12.13 6.09
CA ASN A 7 30.96 -11.47 4.99
C ASN A 7 29.52 -11.96 4.88
N ILE A 8 29.30 -13.27 5.05
CA ILE A 8 27.96 -13.85 4.99
C ILE A 8 27.09 -13.29 6.13
N LEU A 9 27.63 -13.19 7.33
CA LEU A 9 26.92 -12.61 8.47
C LEU A 9 26.59 -11.13 8.25
N LYS A 10 27.54 -10.36 7.71
CA LYS A 10 27.30 -8.97 7.38
C LYS A 10 26.21 -8.81 6.32
N GLN A 11 26.24 -9.64 5.28
CA GLN A 11 25.22 -9.60 4.23
C GLN A 11 23.85 -9.93 4.80
N ALA A 12 23.76 -10.92 5.69
CA ALA A 12 22.49 -11.27 6.32
C ALA A 12 21.96 -10.14 7.18
N GLN A 13 22.82 -9.48 7.96
CA GLN A 13 22.45 -8.33 8.77
C GLN A 13 21.99 -7.17 7.92
N THR A 14 22.72 -6.87 6.84
CA THR A 14 22.37 -5.80 5.91
C THR A 14 21.02 -6.07 5.27
N MET A 15 20.76 -7.30 4.86
CA MET A 15 19.47 -7.69 4.28
C MET A 15 18.34 -7.49 5.28
N GLN A 16 18.53 -7.90 6.54
CA GLN A 16 17.53 -7.70 7.58
C GLN A 16 17.23 -6.21 7.81
N GLU A 17 18.28 -5.39 7.83
CA GLU A 17 18.12 -3.94 7.97
C GLU A 17 17.38 -3.35 6.79
N ASN A 18 17.71 -3.79 5.57
CA ASN A 18 17.05 -3.32 4.36
C ASN A 18 15.58 -3.73 4.33
N LEU A 19 15.26 -4.97 4.76
CA LEU A 19 13.87 -5.43 4.87
C LEU A 19 13.10 -4.61 5.89
N LYS A 20 13.68 -4.36 7.04
CA LYS A 20 13.05 -3.55 8.08
C LYS A 20 12.76 -2.15 7.58
N ARG A 21 13.74 -1.52 6.93
CA ARG A 21 13.58 -0.19 6.36
C ARG A 21 12.49 -0.17 5.29
N ALA A 22 12.48 -1.17 4.41
CA ALA A 22 11.46 -1.28 3.37
C ALA A 22 10.06 -1.40 3.96
N ARG A 23 9.89 -2.19 5.01
CA ARG A 23 8.61 -2.34 5.70
C ARG A 23 8.17 -1.03 6.37
N GLU A 24 9.10 -0.31 6.98
CA GLU A 24 8.81 0.99 7.59
C GLU A 24 8.39 2.01 6.54
N GLU A 25 9.09 2.04 5.42
CA GLU A 25 8.75 2.93 4.31
C GLU A 25 7.39 2.60 3.71
N LEU A 26 7.08 1.31 3.52
CA LEU A 26 5.77 0.87 3.05
C LEU A 26 4.67 1.25 4.03
N ALA A 27 4.91 1.07 5.32
CA ALA A 27 3.93 1.41 6.35
C ALA A 27 3.60 2.91 6.35
N ALA A 28 4.57 3.74 6.00
CA ALA A 28 4.41 5.20 5.95
C ALA A 28 3.78 5.69 4.65
N LEU A 29 3.73 4.87 3.60
CA LEU A 29 3.12 5.26 2.33
C LEU A 29 1.62 5.50 2.50
N GLU A 30 1.13 6.55 1.86
CA GLU A 30 -0.29 6.80 1.71
C GLU A 30 -0.65 6.60 0.24
N ILE A 31 -1.55 5.67 -0.01
CA ILE A 31 -1.95 5.29 -1.36
C ILE A 31 -3.44 5.55 -1.51
N THR A 32 -3.81 6.16 -2.63
CA THR A 32 -5.21 6.49 -2.92
C THR A 32 -5.75 5.55 -3.99
N GLY A 33 -6.79 4.81 -3.62
CA GLY A 33 -7.59 4.05 -4.57
C GLY A 33 -8.80 4.86 -5.00
N SER A 34 -9.28 4.62 -6.19
CA SER A 34 -10.43 5.35 -6.71
C SER A 34 -11.36 4.44 -7.50
N ALA A 35 -12.61 4.89 -7.62
CA ALA A 35 -13.63 4.23 -8.42
C ALA A 35 -14.59 5.27 -8.97
N GLY A 36 -15.30 4.90 -10.02
CA GLY A 36 -16.27 5.79 -10.66
C GLY A 36 -15.62 7.05 -11.26
N GLY A 37 -14.45 6.90 -11.88
CA GLY A 37 -13.76 8.04 -12.48
C GLY A 37 -13.23 9.03 -11.46
N GLY A 38 -12.97 8.59 -10.23
CA GLY A 38 -12.48 9.45 -9.17
C GLY A 38 -13.55 10.04 -8.28
N MET A 39 -14.81 9.65 -8.48
CA MET A 39 -15.92 10.12 -7.65
C MET A 39 -15.86 9.57 -6.23
N ALA A 40 -15.32 8.37 -6.06
CA ALA A 40 -15.05 7.80 -4.75
C ALA A 40 -13.53 7.56 -4.64
N ARG A 41 -12.92 8.04 -3.57
CA ARG A 41 -11.49 7.86 -3.32
C ARG A 41 -11.29 7.44 -1.88
N VAL A 42 -10.39 6.47 -1.69
CA VAL A 42 -10.00 5.97 -0.37
C VAL A 42 -8.50 6.06 -0.25
N THR A 43 -8.03 6.77 0.76
CA THR A 43 -6.60 6.86 1.07
C THR A 43 -6.27 5.90 2.20
N MET A 44 -5.27 5.06 1.96
CA MET A 44 -4.92 3.95 2.83
C MET A 44 -3.41 3.91 3.02
N THR A 45 -2.96 3.54 4.21
CA THR A 45 -1.53 3.35 4.46
C THR A 45 -1.08 1.97 3.98
N GLY A 46 0.24 1.79 3.87
CA GLY A 46 0.80 0.49 3.52
C GLY A 46 0.49 -0.62 4.51
N ARG A 47 -0.02 -0.29 5.69
CA ARG A 47 -0.52 -1.25 6.68
C ARG A 47 -2.01 -1.55 6.53
N HIS A 48 -2.61 -1.07 5.45
CA HIS A 48 -4.04 -1.24 5.17
C HIS A 48 -4.94 -0.50 6.16
N ASN A 49 -4.45 0.59 6.74
CA ASN A 49 -5.30 1.45 7.56
C ASN A 49 -5.90 2.54 6.66
N VAL A 50 -7.22 2.65 6.68
CA VAL A 50 -7.91 3.70 5.93
C VAL A 50 -7.74 5.02 6.68
N LYS A 51 -7.17 6.01 6.00
CA LYS A 51 -6.96 7.35 6.56
C LYS A 51 -8.16 8.24 6.32
N ARG A 52 -8.73 8.17 5.11
CA ARG A 52 -9.91 8.95 4.78
C ARG A 52 -10.63 8.38 3.56
N VAL A 53 -11.88 8.73 3.47
CA VAL A 53 -12.75 8.43 2.33
C VAL A 53 -13.25 9.77 1.81
N GLU A 54 -13.11 9.99 0.51
CA GLU A 54 -13.58 11.19 -0.15
C GLU A 54 -14.63 10.82 -1.19
N LEU A 55 -15.78 11.45 -1.12
CA LEU A 55 -16.88 11.17 -2.04
C LEU A 55 -17.28 12.46 -2.73
N ASP A 56 -17.50 12.38 -4.04
CA ASP A 56 -18.04 13.50 -4.78
C ASP A 56 -19.47 13.79 -4.27
N PRO A 57 -19.82 15.05 -4.01
CA PRO A 57 -21.14 15.37 -3.50
C PRO A 57 -22.30 14.88 -4.37
N SER A 58 -22.08 14.73 -5.67
CA SER A 58 -23.11 14.22 -6.58
C SER A 58 -23.54 12.79 -6.25
N LEU A 59 -22.68 12.01 -5.59
CA LEU A 59 -23.00 10.63 -5.20
C LEU A 59 -24.08 10.58 -4.12
N LEU A 60 -24.28 11.65 -3.37
CA LEU A 60 -25.32 11.71 -2.33
C LEU A 60 -26.72 11.74 -2.93
N LYS A 61 -26.84 12.01 -4.23
CA LYS A 61 -28.11 12.00 -4.96
C LYS A 61 -28.41 10.65 -5.59
N ASP A 62 -27.43 9.74 -5.62
CA ASP A 62 -27.57 8.41 -6.17
C ASP A 62 -28.15 7.45 -5.14
N ASP A 63 -28.49 6.25 -5.59
CA ASP A 63 -28.94 5.18 -4.72
C ASP A 63 -27.84 4.79 -3.73
N LYS A 64 -28.25 4.43 -2.55
CA LYS A 64 -27.37 3.97 -1.49
C LYS A 64 -26.47 2.83 -1.96
N GLU A 65 -27.01 1.89 -2.75
CA GLU A 65 -26.25 0.75 -3.27
C GLU A 65 -25.10 1.19 -4.19
N VAL A 66 -25.33 2.19 -5.03
CA VAL A 66 -24.30 2.73 -5.91
C VAL A 66 -23.16 3.31 -5.07
N LEU A 67 -23.50 4.06 -4.04
CA LEU A 67 -22.51 4.65 -3.14
C LEU A 67 -21.70 3.57 -2.42
N GLU A 68 -22.38 2.57 -1.89
CA GLU A 68 -21.73 1.46 -1.19
C GLU A 68 -20.77 0.70 -2.11
N ASP A 69 -21.21 0.40 -3.34
CA ASP A 69 -20.39 -0.31 -4.32
C ASP A 69 -19.16 0.49 -4.74
N LEU A 70 -19.31 1.79 -4.92
CA LEU A 70 -18.18 2.64 -5.30
C LEU A 70 -17.15 2.75 -4.17
N VAL A 71 -17.59 2.84 -2.93
CA VAL A 71 -16.67 2.86 -1.79
C VAL A 71 -15.90 1.54 -1.71
N ALA A 72 -16.60 0.41 -1.84
CA ALA A 72 -15.95 -0.90 -1.84
C ALA A 72 -14.95 -1.04 -2.98
N ALA A 73 -15.31 -0.59 -4.18
CA ALA A 73 -14.41 -0.63 -5.33
C ALA A 73 -13.17 0.24 -5.13
N ALA A 74 -13.34 1.43 -4.55
CA ALA A 74 -12.22 2.33 -4.26
C ALA A 74 -11.28 1.72 -3.20
N MET A 75 -11.84 1.07 -2.18
CA MET A 75 -11.04 0.37 -1.17
C MET A 75 -10.24 -0.77 -1.79
N ASN A 76 -10.87 -1.57 -2.63
CA ASN A 76 -10.19 -2.67 -3.30
C ASN A 76 -9.10 -2.18 -4.25
N ASP A 77 -9.33 -1.05 -4.92
CA ASP A 77 -8.31 -0.42 -5.76
C ASP A 77 -7.10 0.01 -4.93
N ALA A 78 -7.33 0.60 -3.75
CA ALA A 78 -6.26 0.97 -2.83
C ALA A 78 -5.46 -0.26 -2.37
N VAL A 79 -6.15 -1.35 -2.03
CA VAL A 79 -5.50 -2.59 -1.61
C VAL A 79 -4.60 -3.15 -2.72
N ARG A 80 -5.11 -3.18 -3.96
CA ARG A 80 -4.31 -3.66 -5.09
C ARG A 80 -3.07 -2.81 -5.32
N LYS A 81 -3.19 -1.49 -5.19
CA LYS A 81 -2.05 -0.58 -5.35
C LYS A 81 -1.02 -0.76 -4.25
N ILE A 82 -1.46 -1.02 -3.01
CA ILE A 82 -0.56 -1.32 -1.91
C ILE A 82 0.18 -2.63 -2.18
N GLU A 83 -0.52 -3.67 -2.62
CA GLU A 83 0.10 -4.95 -2.94
C GLU A 83 1.14 -4.80 -4.04
N GLN A 84 0.83 -4.03 -5.08
CA GLN A 84 1.78 -3.75 -6.14
C GLN A 84 3.00 -3.00 -5.65
N ALA A 85 2.81 -1.96 -4.84
CA ALA A 85 3.91 -1.19 -4.26
C ALA A 85 4.79 -2.08 -3.37
N THR A 86 4.17 -2.99 -2.61
CA THR A 86 4.88 -3.93 -1.76
C THR A 86 5.75 -4.88 -2.58
N GLN A 87 5.20 -5.43 -3.65
CA GLN A 87 5.94 -6.31 -4.54
C GLN A 87 7.13 -5.61 -5.18
N GLU A 88 6.93 -4.39 -5.67
CA GLU A 88 7.99 -3.60 -6.29
C GLU A 88 9.08 -3.27 -5.28
N LYS A 89 8.71 -2.89 -4.07
CA LYS A 89 9.65 -2.55 -3.02
C LYS A 89 10.48 -3.77 -2.61
N MET A 90 9.84 -4.91 -2.43
CA MET A 90 10.52 -6.15 -2.01
C MET A 90 11.40 -6.70 -3.12
N ALA A 91 11.02 -6.56 -4.38
CA ALA A 91 11.83 -6.97 -5.52
C ALA A 91 13.15 -6.21 -5.58
N GLY A 92 13.20 -4.97 -5.12
CA GLY A 92 14.40 -4.14 -5.11
C GLY A 92 15.40 -4.49 -4.02
N ILE A 93 15.09 -5.44 -3.14
CA ILE A 93 15.95 -5.77 -2.00
C ILE A 93 16.96 -6.88 -2.33
N THR A 94 16.77 -7.64 -3.37
CA THR A 94 17.69 -8.72 -3.77
C THR A 94 19.04 -8.20 -4.35
#